data_1f5029699c558c08b65fbc5706a668b6
#
_entry.id   1f5029699c558c08b65fbc5706a668b6
#
_cell.length_a   1.000
_cell.length_b   1.000
_cell.length_c   1.000
_cell.angle_alpha   90.00
_cell.angle_beta   90.00
_cell.angle_gamma   90.00
#
_symmetry.space_group_name_H-M   'P 1'
#
loop_
_entity.id
_entity.type
_entity.pdbx_description
1 polymer ?
#
loop_
_entity_poly.entity_id
_entity_poly.type
_entity_poly.pdbx_seq_one_letter_code
_entity_poly.pdbx_strand_id
1 'polypeptide(L)'
;MRNAALGGEHRLLWWETGAVCERRYRDHDRWHNLRPDATGEYQAAAQRVRFWLEWDRATMGMRDLVAKFRTYAHNAASGEWYREQGVLPLLLVVAPGKAQEMRITRIASVFLKDTPALAIATTTATRLADQGPLAAIWYRVPTTYQQTNMVPRSRFYGASFPL
;
A
#
# COMPACT_ATOMS: atom_id res chain seq x y z
N MET A 1 -8.70 -25.27 -8.46
CA MET A 1 -7.86 -24.36 -7.66
C MET A 1 -7.57 -25.03 -6.32
N ARG A 2 -6.32 -25.39 -6.06
CA ARG A 2 -5.94 -26.04 -4.80
C ARG A 2 -5.71 -24.97 -3.75
N ASN A 3 -6.60 -24.90 -2.75
CA ASN A 3 -6.36 -24.14 -1.53
C ASN A 3 -5.15 -24.75 -0.82
N ALA A 4 -4.01 -24.09 -0.87
CA ALA A 4 -2.92 -24.40 0.03
C ALA A 4 -3.41 -24.05 1.44
N ALA A 5 -3.52 -25.06 2.30
CA ALA A 5 -3.84 -24.92 3.70
C ALA A 5 -2.72 -24.13 4.39
N LEU A 6 -2.89 -22.82 4.44
CA LEU A 6 -2.10 -21.93 5.28
C LEU A 6 -2.72 -22.02 6.67
N GLY A 7 -1.99 -22.55 7.65
CA GLY A 7 -2.46 -22.74 9.02
C GLY A 7 -2.75 -21.41 9.70
N GLY A 8 -3.97 -20.94 9.59
CA GLY A 8 -4.52 -19.72 10.16
C GLY A 8 -5.71 -19.26 9.35
N GLU A 9 -6.72 -18.69 9.99
CA GLU A 9 -7.86 -18.12 9.27
C GLU A 9 -7.41 -16.89 8.49
N HIS A 10 -7.59 -16.95 7.16
CA HIS A 10 -7.36 -15.86 6.25
C HIS A 10 -8.68 -15.40 5.69
N ARG A 11 -9.08 -14.15 5.94
CA ARG A 11 -10.35 -13.63 5.50
C ARG A 11 -10.28 -12.16 5.12
N LEU A 12 -10.80 -11.84 3.94
CA LEU A 12 -11.15 -10.46 3.59
C LEU A 12 -12.40 -10.09 4.40
N LEU A 13 -12.28 -9.14 5.31
CA LEU A 13 -13.37 -8.72 6.19
C LEU A 13 -14.33 -7.81 5.47
N TRP A 14 -13.80 -6.86 4.72
CA TRP A 14 -14.57 -5.95 3.88
C TRP A 14 -13.68 -5.37 2.78
N TRP A 15 -14.32 -4.89 1.72
CA TRP A 15 -13.71 -4.33 0.54
C TRP A 15 -14.63 -3.31 -0.09
N GLU A 16 -14.10 -2.14 -0.44
CA GLU A 16 -14.82 -1.07 -1.11
C GLU A 16 -14.00 -0.55 -2.30
N THR A 17 -14.68 -0.06 -3.33
CA THR A 17 -14.07 0.51 -4.53
C THR A 17 -14.80 1.78 -4.99
N GLY A 18 -14.14 2.60 -5.78
CA GLY A 18 -14.78 3.76 -6.39
C GLY A 18 -14.99 4.94 -5.43
N ALA A 19 -16.11 5.62 -5.55
CA ALA A 19 -16.36 6.88 -4.84
C ALA A 19 -16.41 6.74 -3.31
N VAL A 20 -16.81 5.57 -2.81
CA VAL A 20 -16.89 5.31 -1.36
C VAL A 20 -15.50 5.26 -0.69
N CYS A 21 -14.44 5.08 -1.49
CA CYS A 21 -13.05 5.12 -1.00
C CYS A 21 -12.54 6.55 -0.79
N GLU A 22 -13.26 7.55 -1.28
CA GLU A 22 -12.83 8.94 -1.14
C GLU A 22 -12.89 9.37 0.32
N ARG A 23 -11.79 9.95 0.79
CA ARG A 23 -11.65 10.52 2.12
C ARG A 23 -11.22 11.96 2.02
N ARG A 24 -11.92 12.82 2.76
CA ARG A 24 -11.46 14.19 2.96
C ARG A 24 -10.68 14.24 4.26
N TYR A 25 -9.53 14.87 4.22
CA TYR A 25 -8.73 15.13 5.41
C TYR A 25 -8.26 16.59 5.42
N ARG A 26 -7.97 17.10 6.60
CA ARG A 26 -7.50 18.46 6.79
C ARG A 26 -6.01 18.44 7.09
N ASP A 27 -5.25 19.18 6.29
CA ASP A 27 -3.84 19.43 6.55
C ASP A 27 -3.66 20.94 6.72
N HIS A 28 -3.25 21.37 7.93
CA HIS A 28 -3.31 22.75 8.37
C HIS A 28 -4.72 23.33 8.18
N ASP A 29 -4.89 24.36 7.38
CA ASP A 29 -6.20 24.99 7.14
C ASP A 29 -6.83 24.61 5.79
N ARG A 30 -6.30 23.60 5.12
CA ARG A 30 -6.77 23.16 3.78
C ARG A 30 -7.36 21.77 3.81
N TRP A 31 -8.47 21.64 3.09
CA TRP A 31 -9.07 20.33 2.82
C TRP A 31 -8.40 19.67 1.61
N HIS A 32 -8.08 18.41 1.77
CA HIS A 32 -7.52 17.55 0.73
C HIS A 32 -8.39 16.32 0.56
N ASN A 33 -8.35 15.76 -0.65
CA ASN A 33 -9.03 14.50 -0.95
C ASN A 33 -8.00 13.42 -1.19
N LEU A 34 -8.20 12.27 -0.54
CA LEU A 34 -7.49 11.03 -0.79
C LEU A 34 -8.48 10.05 -1.42
N ARG A 35 -8.14 9.51 -2.58
CA ARG A 35 -9.02 8.59 -3.32
C ARG A 35 -8.23 7.39 -3.82
N PRO A 36 -8.08 6.35 -2.98
CA PRO A 36 -7.56 5.07 -3.43
C PRO A 36 -8.52 4.40 -4.41
N ASP A 37 -8.01 3.53 -5.29
CA ASP A 37 -8.85 2.74 -6.19
C ASP A 37 -9.71 1.73 -5.41
N ALA A 38 -9.17 1.24 -4.29
CA ALA A 38 -9.91 0.42 -3.34
C ALA A 38 -9.38 0.60 -1.91
N THR A 39 -10.22 0.22 -0.94
CA THR A 39 -9.85 0.13 0.47
C THR A 39 -10.45 -1.14 1.07
N GLY A 40 -9.82 -1.67 2.09
CA GLY A 40 -10.31 -2.89 2.72
C GLY A 40 -9.58 -3.24 4.01
N GLU A 41 -10.08 -4.29 4.65
CA GLU A 41 -9.46 -4.90 5.82
C GLU A 41 -9.37 -6.41 5.64
N TYR A 42 -8.20 -6.92 5.87
CA TYR A 42 -7.86 -8.32 5.75
C TYR A 42 -7.41 -8.87 7.10
N GLN A 43 -7.95 -10.02 7.47
CA GLN A 43 -7.53 -10.76 8.65
C GLN A 43 -6.55 -11.85 8.26
N ALA A 44 -5.41 -11.87 8.94
CA ALA A 44 -4.37 -12.88 8.81
C ALA A 44 -4.09 -13.47 10.20
N ALA A 45 -4.62 -14.65 10.47
CA ALA A 45 -4.59 -15.24 11.81
C ALA A 45 -5.18 -14.27 12.86
N ALA A 46 -4.40 -13.84 13.84
CA ALA A 46 -4.82 -12.89 14.88
C ALA A 46 -4.65 -11.41 14.48
N GLN A 47 -4.06 -11.13 13.32
CA GLN A 47 -3.75 -9.76 12.90
C GLN A 47 -4.75 -9.25 11.87
N ARG A 48 -5.14 -7.98 12.01
CA ARG A 48 -5.94 -7.26 11.03
C ARG A 48 -5.08 -6.23 10.33
N VAL A 49 -5.13 -6.22 9.02
CA VAL A 49 -4.40 -5.30 8.16
C VAL A 49 -5.39 -4.50 7.34
N ARG A 50 -5.47 -3.21 7.61
CA ARG A 50 -6.17 -2.28 6.73
C ARG A 50 -5.27 -1.90 5.60
N PHE A 51 -5.83 -1.73 4.42
CA PHE A 51 -5.06 -1.34 3.25
C PHE A 51 -5.82 -0.36 2.35
N TRP A 52 -5.04 0.45 1.66
CA TRP A 52 -5.42 1.16 0.46
C TRP A 52 -4.81 0.43 -0.73
N LEU A 53 -5.52 0.35 -1.83
CA LEU A 53 -5.01 -0.22 -3.07
C LEU A 53 -5.01 0.83 -4.17
N GLU A 54 -3.90 0.86 -4.90
CA GLU A 54 -3.72 1.61 -6.13
C GLU A 54 -3.38 0.68 -7.27
N TRP A 55 -4.14 0.75 -8.34
CA TRP A 55 -3.89 -0.01 -9.56
C TRP A 55 -3.34 0.91 -10.64
N ASP A 56 -2.02 0.97 -10.77
CA ASP A 56 -1.38 1.79 -11.79
C ASP A 56 -1.53 1.16 -13.18
N ARG A 57 -2.20 1.87 -14.07
CA ARG A 57 -2.40 1.47 -15.47
C ARG A 57 -1.31 1.99 -16.39
N ALA A 58 -0.23 2.58 -15.85
CA ALA A 58 0.81 3.30 -16.60
C ALA A 58 0.29 4.48 -17.44
N THR A 59 -0.90 4.98 -17.15
CA THR A 59 -1.49 6.14 -17.82
C THR A 59 -1.06 7.46 -17.18
N MET A 60 -0.54 7.42 -15.96
CA MET A 60 -0.08 8.58 -15.21
C MET A 60 1.34 8.98 -15.57
N GLY A 61 1.54 10.27 -15.80
CA GLY A 61 2.86 10.86 -15.92
C GLY A 61 3.63 10.88 -14.59
N MET A 62 4.91 11.25 -14.65
CA MET A 62 5.76 11.39 -13.45
C MET A 62 5.15 12.37 -12.43
N ARG A 63 4.64 13.49 -12.90
CA ARG A 63 4.04 14.53 -12.05
C ARG A 63 2.84 14.02 -11.27
N ASP A 64 2.00 13.22 -11.93
CA ASP A 64 0.78 12.67 -11.34
C ASP A 64 1.10 11.62 -10.27
N LEU A 65 2.07 10.75 -10.55
CA LEU A 65 2.57 9.78 -9.56
C LEU A 65 3.16 10.49 -8.33
N VAL A 66 3.97 11.52 -8.52
CA VAL A 66 4.54 12.34 -7.44
C VAL A 66 3.42 13.01 -6.64
N ALA A 67 2.44 13.61 -7.30
CA ALA A 67 1.30 14.24 -6.65
C ALA A 67 0.49 13.22 -5.84
N LYS A 68 0.28 12.04 -6.37
CA LYS A 68 -0.44 10.95 -5.71
C LYS A 68 0.27 10.50 -4.42
N PHE A 69 1.57 10.18 -4.48
CA PHE A 69 2.31 9.79 -3.28
C PHE A 69 2.43 10.92 -2.26
N ARG A 70 2.54 12.17 -2.71
CA ARG A 70 2.49 13.34 -1.82
C ARG A 70 1.18 13.39 -1.04
N THR A 71 0.04 13.12 -1.69
CA THR A 71 -1.26 13.10 -1.02
C THR A 71 -1.31 12.04 0.09
N TYR A 72 -0.80 10.83 -0.16
CA TYR A 72 -0.71 9.80 0.87
C TYR A 72 0.22 10.18 2.02
N ALA A 73 1.38 10.75 1.72
CA ALA A 73 2.33 11.21 2.72
C ALA A 73 1.74 12.34 3.58
N HIS A 74 1.09 13.32 2.97
CA HIS A 74 0.42 14.40 3.70
C HIS A 74 -0.71 13.88 4.59
N ASN A 75 -1.53 12.94 4.08
CA ASN A 75 -2.58 12.32 4.89
C ASN A 75 -1.98 11.60 6.12
N ALA A 76 -0.92 10.83 5.92
CA ALA A 76 -0.23 10.15 7.01
C ALA A 76 0.38 11.14 8.01
N ALA A 77 1.04 12.21 7.52
CA ALA A 77 1.68 13.24 8.36
C ALA A 77 0.67 14.10 9.12
N SER A 78 -0.53 14.32 8.59
CA SER A 78 -1.60 15.08 9.29
C SER A 78 -2.04 14.43 10.60
N GLY A 79 -1.83 13.14 10.74
CA GLY A 79 -2.23 12.34 11.90
C GLY A 79 -3.74 12.20 12.07
N GLU A 80 -4.56 12.78 11.17
CA GLU A 80 -6.01 12.74 11.26
C GLU A 80 -6.54 11.31 11.17
N TRP A 81 -6.06 10.55 10.20
CA TRP A 81 -6.41 9.14 10.06
C TRP A 81 -6.05 8.32 11.31
N TYR A 82 -4.86 8.54 11.86
CA TYR A 82 -4.41 7.83 13.06
C TYR A 82 -5.29 8.16 14.28
N ARG A 83 -5.68 9.42 14.44
CA ARG A 83 -6.60 9.83 15.52
C ARG A 83 -7.98 9.18 15.40
N GLU A 84 -8.48 9.02 14.18
CA GLU A 84 -9.81 8.43 13.94
C GLU A 84 -9.81 6.91 13.96
N GLN A 85 -8.78 6.27 13.40
CA GLN A 85 -8.76 4.85 13.09
C GLN A 85 -7.72 4.04 13.87
N GLY A 86 -6.82 4.71 14.59
CA GLY A 86 -5.79 4.08 15.43
C GLY A 86 -4.60 3.48 14.68
N VAL A 87 -4.70 3.26 13.38
CA VAL A 87 -3.62 2.69 12.55
C VAL A 87 -3.72 3.20 11.12
N LEU A 88 -2.57 3.52 10.52
CA LEU A 88 -2.52 3.87 9.09
C LEU A 88 -2.66 2.60 8.23
N PRO A 89 -3.47 2.63 7.17
CA PRO A 89 -3.54 1.53 6.22
C PRO A 89 -2.21 1.33 5.48
N LEU A 90 -1.92 0.09 5.15
CA LEU A 90 -0.83 -0.27 4.23
C LEU A 90 -1.22 0.15 2.81
N LEU A 91 -0.40 0.97 2.16
CA LEU A 91 -0.62 1.31 0.76
C LEU A 91 -0.05 0.20 -0.14
N LEU A 92 -0.93 -0.51 -0.82
CA LEU A 92 -0.61 -1.54 -1.80
C LEU A 92 -0.67 -0.94 -3.21
N VAL A 93 0.38 -1.10 -4.00
CA VAL A 93 0.44 -0.56 -5.36
C VAL A 93 0.70 -1.69 -6.35
N VAL A 94 -0.21 -1.90 -7.29
CA VAL A 94 -0.08 -2.86 -8.38
C VAL A 94 0.39 -2.15 -9.63
N ALA A 95 1.59 -2.46 -10.08
CA ALA A 95 2.16 -1.92 -11.31
C ALA A 95 1.91 -2.86 -12.50
N PRO A 96 1.79 -2.35 -13.74
CA PRO A 96 1.58 -3.19 -14.93
C PRO A 96 2.78 -4.11 -15.22
N GLY A 97 3.98 -3.73 -14.80
CA GLY A 97 5.20 -4.50 -15.02
C GLY A 97 6.37 -4.01 -14.19
N LYS A 98 7.49 -4.75 -14.25
CA LYS A 98 8.68 -4.53 -13.42
C LYS A 98 9.29 -3.13 -13.57
N ALA A 99 9.39 -2.61 -14.78
CA ALA A 99 9.97 -1.28 -15.02
C ALA A 99 9.15 -0.19 -14.32
N GLN A 100 7.84 -0.25 -14.41
CA GLN A 100 6.95 0.69 -13.74
C GLN A 100 6.96 0.50 -12.22
N GLU A 101 7.01 -0.74 -11.73
CA GLU A 101 7.16 -1.05 -10.31
C GLU A 101 8.42 -0.40 -9.73
N MET A 102 9.57 -0.52 -10.42
CA MET A 102 10.83 0.12 -10.02
C MET A 102 10.72 1.65 -9.98
N ARG A 103 10.05 2.24 -10.98
CA ARG A 103 9.80 3.68 -11.02
C ARG A 103 8.94 4.14 -9.84
N ILE A 104 7.84 3.42 -9.57
CA ILE A 104 6.95 3.67 -8.43
C ILE A 104 7.74 3.58 -7.12
N THR A 105 8.49 2.51 -6.92
CA THR A 105 9.30 2.30 -5.72
C THR A 105 10.27 3.45 -5.47
N ARG A 106 10.96 3.93 -6.53
CA ARG A 106 11.89 5.07 -6.44
C ARG A 106 11.19 6.35 -6.01
N ILE A 107 10.03 6.65 -6.61
CA ILE A 107 9.25 7.84 -6.27
C ILE A 107 8.73 7.74 -4.84
N ALA A 108 8.11 6.61 -4.48
CA ALA A 108 7.54 6.41 -3.17
C ALA A 108 8.56 6.50 -2.04
N SER A 109 9.78 5.96 -2.25
CA SER A 109 10.85 5.99 -1.24
C SER A 109 11.26 7.41 -0.83
N VAL A 110 11.10 8.39 -1.71
CA VAL A 110 11.41 9.80 -1.39
C VAL A 110 10.48 10.31 -0.30
N PHE A 111 9.19 9.97 -0.39
CA PHE A 111 8.19 10.44 0.58
C PHE A 111 8.26 9.70 1.92
N LEU A 112 8.71 8.44 1.91
CA LEU A 112 8.84 7.65 3.14
C LEU A 112 9.92 8.15 4.10
N LYS A 113 10.89 8.92 3.62
CA LYS A 113 11.92 9.53 4.48
C LYS A 113 11.30 10.45 5.51
N ASP A 114 10.34 11.26 5.08
CA ASP A 114 9.69 12.27 5.91
C ASP A 114 8.38 11.77 6.52
N THR A 115 7.95 10.56 6.15
CA THR A 115 6.69 9.97 6.62
C THR A 115 6.88 8.49 6.95
N PRO A 116 7.69 8.16 7.98
CA PRO A 116 8.03 6.77 8.32
C PRO A 116 6.83 5.93 8.79
N ALA A 117 5.76 6.58 9.24
CA ALA A 117 4.52 5.89 9.62
C ALA A 117 3.75 5.31 8.43
N LEU A 118 3.95 5.84 7.21
CA LEU A 118 3.33 5.32 6.00
C LEU A 118 4.08 4.08 5.52
N ALA A 119 3.40 2.94 5.45
CA ALA A 119 3.95 1.72 4.86
C ALA A 119 3.44 1.56 3.42
N ILE A 120 4.35 1.28 2.48
CA ILE A 120 4.03 1.06 1.07
C ILE A 120 4.60 -0.28 0.62
N ALA A 121 3.80 -1.07 -0.09
CA ALA A 121 4.27 -2.28 -0.76
C ALA A 121 3.82 -2.30 -2.22
N THR A 122 4.68 -2.82 -3.10
CA THR A 122 4.44 -2.89 -4.53
C THR A 122 4.43 -4.33 -5.03
N THR A 123 3.69 -4.57 -6.10
CA THR A 123 3.74 -5.80 -6.88
C THR A 123 3.45 -5.50 -8.35
N THR A 124 3.55 -6.51 -9.21
CA THR A 124 3.11 -6.39 -10.60
C THR A 124 1.81 -7.14 -10.85
N ALA A 125 1.04 -6.66 -11.83
CA ALA A 125 -0.20 -7.34 -12.26
C ALA A 125 0.04 -8.80 -12.64
N THR A 126 1.17 -9.10 -13.30
CA THR A 126 1.56 -10.47 -13.66
C THR A 126 1.75 -11.34 -12.43
N ARG A 127 2.56 -10.89 -11.44
CA ARG A 127 2.74 -11.68 -10.20
C ARG A 127 1.43 -11.90 -9.46
N LEU A 128 0.59 -10.86 -9.43
CA LEU A 128 -0.72 -10.97 -8.78
C LEU A 128 -1.62 -12.00 -9.47
N ALA A 129 -1.63 -12.01 -10.81
CA ALA A 129 -2.40 -12.97 -11.59
C ALA A 129 -1.89 -14.42 -11.43
N ASP A 130 -0.56 -14.60 -11.46
CA ASP A 130 0.07 -15.92 -11.44
C ASP A 130 0.05 -16.59 -10.05
N GLN A 131 0.21 -15.81 -9.00
CA GLN A 131 0.46 -16.31 -7.64
C GLN A 131 -0.65 -15.98 -6.64
N GLY A 132 -1.51 -15.03 -6.98
CA GLY A 132 -2.58 -14.54 -6.11
C GLY A 132 -2.09 -13.54 -5.04
N PRO A 133 -3.04 -12.80 -4.43
CA PRO A 133 -2.71 -11.67 -3.55
C PRO A 133 -2.08 -12.07 -2.21
N LEU A 134 -2.20 -13.33 -1.81
CA LEU A 134 -1.69 -13.86 -0.55
C LEU A 134 -0.29 -14.47 -0.64
N ALA A 135 0.25 -14.54 -1.85
CA ALA A 135 1.60 -15.05 -2.06
C ALA A 135 2.65 -14.00 -1.65
N ALA A 136 3.90 -14.43 -1.53
CA ALA A 136 5.05 -13.57 -1.23
C ALA A 136 5.46 -12.71 -2.43
N ILE A 137 4.52 -11.93 -2.97
CA ILE A 137 4.68 -11.12 -4.17
C ILE A 137 4.79 -9.62 -3.89
N TRP A 138 4.57 -9.21 -2.64
CA TRP A 138 4.59 -7.82 -2.23
C TRP A 138 5.97 -7.41 -1.74
N TYR A 139 6.51 -6.37 -2.33
CA TYR A 139 7.83 -5.81 -2.02
C TYR A 139 7.65 -4.52 -1.25
N ARG A 140 8.13 -4.48 -0.03
CA ARG A 140 8.07 -3.26 0.79
C ARG A 140 8.99 -2.20 0.19
N VAL A 141 8.45 -1.01 -0.03
CA VAL A 141 9.24 0.15 -0.43
C VAL A 141 10.14 0.57 0.74
N PRO A 142 11.47 0.64 0.53
CA PRO A 142 12.39 1.04 1.58
C PRO A 142 12.29 2.55 1.86
N THR A 143 12.49 2.95 3.10
CA THR A 143 12.55 4.36 3.51
C THR A 143 13.77 5.10 2.95
N THR A 144 14.82 4.35 2.62
CA THR A 144 16.00 4.85 1.92
C THR A 144 16.21 4.00 0.68
N TYR A 145 16.12 4.62 -0.49
CA TYR A 145 16.40 3.91 -1.73
C TYR A 145 17.92 3.68 -1.84
N GLN A 146 18.36 2.53 -1.37
CA GLN A 146 19.62 1.95 -1.80
C GLN A 146 19.32 1.07 -3.01
N GLN A 147 20.13 1.16 -4.05
CA GLN A 147 20.02 0.36 -5.28
C GLN A 147 20.22 -1.15 -5.06
N THR A 148 20.06 -1.60 -3.85
CA THR A 148 20.25 -2.98 -3.42
C THR A 148 18.96 -3.75 -3.69
N ASN A 149 19.07 -4.76 -4.53
CA ASN A 149 18.13 -5.84 -4.82
C ASN A 149 16.83 -5.83 -4.02
N MET A 150 15.70 -5.60 -4.70
CA MET A 150 14.37 -5.80 -4.14
C MET A 150 14.28 -7.24 -3.63
N VAL A 151 14.48 -7.42 -2.33
CA VAL A 151 14.32 -8.73 -1.69
C VAL A 151 12.85 -8.88 -1.33
N PRO A 152 12.16 -9.90 -1.86
CA PRO A 152 10.80 -10.20 -1.41
C PRO A 152 10.85 -10.51 0.07
N ARG A 153 10.15 -9.76 0.89
CA ARG A 153 9.92 -10.22 2.25
C ARG A 153 8.82 -11.27 2.19
N SER A 154 9.25 -12.51 2.35
CA SER A 154 8.39 -13.66 2.46
C SER A 154 7.31 -13.42 3.50
N ARG A 155 6.07 -13.46 3.03
CA ARG A 155 4.82 -13.56 3.77
C ARG A 155 4.41 -12.28 4.53
N PHE A 156 3.16 -11.91 4.40
CA PHE A 156 2.40 -11.11 5.37
C PHE A 156 2.42 -11.74 6.79
N TYR A 157 3.17 -12.84 6.94
CA TYR A 157 3.36 -13.65 8.14
C TYR A 157 4.74 -13.43 8.71
N GLY A 158 4.80 -12.87 9.90
CA GLY A 158 5.98 -12.93 10.78
C GLY A 158 6.96 -11.77 10.68
N ALA A 159 6.64 -10.65 10.03
CA ALA A 159 7.31 -9.42 10.36
C ALA A 159 6.43 -8.64 11.33
N SER A 160 6.83 -8.58 12.57
CA SER A 160 6.35 -7.59 13.53
C SER A 160 6.50 -6.23 12.83
N PHE A 161 5.38 -5.64 12.39
CA PHE A 161 5.36 -4.21 12.14
C PHE A 161 5.58 -3.59 13.52
N PRO A 162 6.61 -2.78 13.75
CA PRO A 162 6.68 -2.03 14.99
C PRO A 162 5.41 -1.16 15.03
N LEU A 163 4.65 -1.34 16.11
CA LEU A 163 3.60 -0.44 16.52
C LEU A 163 4.20 0.94 16.77
#